data_6fb3792088d1d0bbf7431c7b52aceded
#
_entry.id   6fb3792088d1d0bbf7431c7b52aceded
#
_cell.length_a   1.000
_cell.length_b   1.000
_cell.length_c   1.000
_cell.angle_alpha   90.00
_cell.angle_beta   90.00
_cell.angle_gamma   90.00
#
_symmetry.space_group_name_H-M   'P 1'
#
loop_
_entity.id
_entity.type
_entity.pdbx_description
1 polymer ?
#
loop_
_entity_poly.entity_id
_entity_poly.type
_entity_poly.pdbx_seq_one_letter_code
_entity_poly.pdbx_strand_id
1 'polypeptide(L)'
;METRNQLLSRQREGWSLEQGFYLNPEIFDFEKEAIWKNSWLFAGFTCEIPNPGDYITYSVIDQPIVIIRGDEGEIYAHHNTCRHRGSVICTEESGNEPNLVCPYHNWVFAKNGALKNA
;
A
#
# COMPACT_ATOMS: atom_id res chain seq x y z
N MET A 1 -12.94 -19.54 18.96
CA MET A 1 -11.67 -19.50 18.23
C MET A 1 -10.56 -19.24 19.25
N GLU A 2 -9.40 -19.87 19.11
CA GLU A 2 -8.30 -19.70 20.07
C GLU A 2 -7.70 -18.28 19.96
N THR A 3 -7.40 -17.69 21.10
CA THR A 3 -6.76 -16.37 21.14
C THR A 3 -5.27 -16.45 20.80
N ARG A 4 -4.69 -15.31 20.37
CA ARG A 4 -3.24 -15.18 20.17
C ARG A 4 -2.43 -15.68 21.37
N ASN A 5 -2.81 -15.30 22.59
CA ASN A 5 -2.08 -15.66 23.79
C ASN A 5 -2.13 -17.17 24.07
N GLN A 6 -3.23 -17.85 23.76
CA GLN A 6 -3.33 -19.30 23.87
C GLN A 6 -2.39 -20.01 22.88
N LEU A 7 -2.32 -19.52 21.64
CA LEU A 7 -1.40 -20.05 20.63
C LEU A 7 0.07 -19.81 21.05
N LEU A 8 0.40 -18.59 21.47
CA LEU A 8 1.76 -18.26 21.91
C LEU A 8 2.22 -19.09 23.11
N SER A 9 1.34 -19.34 24.08
CA SER A 9 1.68 -20.11 25.27
C SER A 9 2.05 -21.57 25.02
N ARG A 10 1.64 -22.12 23.86
CA ARG A 10 1.93 -23.49 23.44
C ARG A 10 3.08 -23.61 22.44
N GLN A 11 3.55 -22.48 21.92
CA GLN A 11 4.63 -22.48 20.93
C GLN A 11 5.90 -23.09 21.52
N ARG A 12 6.52 -23.98 20.77
CA ARG A 12 7.74 -24.68 21.16
C ARG A 12 8.91 -24.25 20.29
N GLU A 13 10.03 -23.97 20.92
CA GLU A 13 11.28 -23.68 20.20
C GLU A 13 11.66 -24.88 19.30
N GLY A 14 12.06 -24.57 18.07
CA GLY A 14 12.43 -25.57 17.06
C GLY A 14 11.25 -26.24 16.34
N TRP A 15 10.01 -25.84 16.65
CA TRP A 15 8.81 -26.34 15.97
C TRP A 15 8.19 -25.23 15.10
N SER A 16 7.55 -25.65 14.01
CA SER A 16 6.75 -24.71 13.19
C SER A 16 5.56 -24.18 13.99
N LEU A 17 5.05 -23.02 13.55
CA LEU A 17 3.86 -22.43 14.13
C LEU A 17 2.64 -23.36 13.94
N GLU A 18 1.75 -23.38 14.92
CA GLU A 18 0.48 -24.10 14.81
C GLU A 18 -0.42 -23.46 13.74
N GLN A 19 -1.32 -24.27 13.17
CA GLN A 19 -2.26 -23.85 12.13
C GLN A 19 -3.04 -22.57 12.49
N GLY A 20 -3.37 -22.38 13.76
CA GLY A 20 -4.09 -21.21 14.26
C GLY A 20 -3.39 -19.89 13.97
N PHE A 21 -2.07 -19.87 13.90
CA PHE A 21 -1.32 -18.64 13.54
C PHE A 21 -1.56 -18.21 12.08
N TYR A 22 -1.92 -19.14 11.20
CA TYR A 22 -2.12 -18.88 9.77
C TYR A 22 -3.59 -18.63 9.42
N LEU A 23 -4.53 -19.14 10.19
CA LEU A 23 -5.95 -19.14 9.84
C LEU A 23 -6.81 -18.24 10.74
N ASN A 24 -6.29 -17.79 11.88
CA ASN A 24 -7.08 -16.99 12.81
C ASN A 24 -7.13 -15.52 12.36
N PRO A 25 -8.32 -14.95 12.06
CA PRO A 25 -8.47 -13.55 11.67
C PRO A 25 -7.91 -12.55 12.69
N GLU A 26 -8.00 -12.83 14.00
CA GLU A 26 -7.44 -11.97 15.04
C GLU A 26 -5.91 -11.87 14.95
N ILE A 27 -5.25 -12.97 14.59
CA ILE A 27 -3.79 -12.98 14.35
C ILE A 27 -3.47 -12.10 13.16
N PHE A 28 -4.18 -12.28 12.05
CA PHE A 28 -3.98 -11.47 10.85
C PHE A 28 -4.25 -9.98 11.09
N ASP A 29 -5.31 -9.64 11.82
CA ASP A 29 -5.61 -8.25 12.19
C ASP A 29 -4.48 -7.64 13.04
N PHE A 30 -3.93 -8.42 13.96
CA PHE A 30 -2.77 -8.00 14.74
C PHE A 30 -1.52 -7.81 13.87
N GLU A 31 -1.25 -8.74 12.95
CA GLU A 31 -0.10 -8.67 12.03
C GLU A 31 -0.17 -7.46 11.11
N LYS A 32 -1.36 -7.07 10.64
CA LYS A 32 -1.56 -5.86 9.84
C LYS A 32 -0.98 -4.63 10.53
N GLU A 33 -1.26 -4.49 11.82
CA GLU A 33 -0.80 -3.34 12.61
C GLU A 33 0.66 -3.49 13.06
N ALA A 34 1.03 -4.67 13.55
CA ALA A 34 2.34 -4.87 14.16
C ALA A 34 3.48 -5.07 13.14
N ILE A 35 3.19 -5.67 11.99
CA ILE A 35 4.18 -6.06 11.00
C ILE A 35 4.02 -5.25 9.71
N TRP A 36 2.90 -5.42 9.02
CA TRP A 36 2.72 -4.92 7.65
C TRP A 36 2.77 -3.39 7.56
N LYS A 37 2.19 -2.68 8.51
CA LYS A 37 2.20 -1.21 8.56
C LYS A 37 3.48 -0.61 9.14
N ASN A 38 4.31 -1.43 9.78
CA ASN A 38 5.52 -0.99 10.48
C ASN A 38 6.82 -1.53 9.88
N SER A 39 6.77 -2.23 8.75
CA SER A 39 7.93 -2.84 8.12
C SER A 39 8.16 -2.29 6.73
N TRP A 40 9.40 -2.35 6.27
CA TRP A 40 9.73 -2.13 4.87
C TRP A 40 9.20 -3.30 4.04
N LEU A 41 8.47 -2.99 2.98
CA LEU A 41 7.88 -3.96 2.07
C LEU A 41 8.43 -3.75 0.66
N PHE A 42 8.72 -4.85 -0.03
CA PHE A 42 9.08 -4.79 -1.44
C PHE A 42 7.86 -4.40 -2.27
N ALA A 43 7.96 -3.31 -3.02
CA ALA A 43 6.87 -2.82 -3.87
C ALA A 43 7.16 -2.96 -5.37
N GLY A 44 8.42 -2.97 -5.78
CA GLY A 44 8.83 -3.06 -7.18
C GLY A 44 10.24 -2.56 -7.41
N PHE A 45 10.64 -2.52 -8.68
CA PHE A 45 11.94 -2.03 -9.10
C PHE A 45 11.82 -0.63 -9.72
N THR A 46 12.84 0.19 -9.55
CA THR A 46 12.86 1.56 -10.11
C THR A 46 12.79 1.58 -11.63
N CYS A 47 13.24 0.52 -12.29
CA CYS A 47 13.17 0.37 -13.75
C CYS A 47 11.74 0.12 -14.27
N GLU A 48 10.78 -0.17 -13.42
CA GLU A 48 9.36 -0.29 -13.80
C GLU A 48 8.71 1.09 -14.02
N ILE A 49 9.31 2.15 -13.46
CA ILE A 49 8.86 3.53 -13.60
C ILE A 49 10.02 4.43 -14.03
N PRO A 50 10.60 4.23 -15.24
CA PRO A 50 11.84 4.90 -15.66
C PRO A 50 11.66 6.38 -15.99
N ASN A 51 10.48 6.81 -16.44
CA ASN A 51 10.23 8.15 -16.95
C ASN A 51 9.35 8.98 -16.01
N PRO A 52 9.49 10.32 -16.00
CA PRO A 52 8.59 11.18 -15.25
C PRO A 52 7.12 10.88 -15.56
N GLY A 53 6.32 10.75 -14.51
CA GLY A 53 4.90 10.40 -14.62
C GLY A 53 4.60 8.91 -14.68
N ASP A 54 5.59 8.05 -14.91
CA ASP A 54 5.40 6.61 -14.82
C ASP A 54 4.98 6.23 -13.40
N TYR A 55 3.98 5.39 -13.28
CA TYR A 55 3.51 4.91 -12.00
C TYR A 55 3.20 3.41 -12.01
N ILE A 56 3.24 2.83 -10.85
CA ILE A 56 2.69 1.50 -10.53
C ILE A 56 1.74 1.63 -9.34
N THR A 57 0.72 0.79 -9.31
CA THR A 57 -0.14 0.65 -8.14
C THR A 57 0.27 -0.57 -7.33
N TYR A 58 0.12 -0.49 -6.03
CA TYR A 58 0.51 -1.52 -5.09
C TYR A 58 -0.48 -1.55 -3.94
N SER A 59 -0.89 -2.72 -3.50
CA SER A 59 -1.78 -2.86 -2.35
C SER A 59 -1.05 -3.54 -1.20
N VAL A 60 -1.00 -2.86 -0.07
CA VAL A 60 -0.56 -3.43 1.20
C VAL A 60 -1.81 -3.84 1.95
N ILE A 61 -2.16 -5.13 1.84
CA ILE A 61 -3.39 -5.69 2.42
C ILE A 61 -4.61 -4.98 1.81
N ASP A 62 -5.21 -4.05 2.57
CA ASP A 62 -6.38 -3.26 2.21
C ASP A 62 -6.04 -1.78 1.91
N GLN A 63 -4.75 -1.43 1.90
CA GLN A 63 -4.27 -0.06 1.67
C GLN A 63 -3.77 0.10 0.24
N PRO A 64 -4.50 0.78 -0.64
CA PRO A 64 -4.04 1.05 -2.00
C PRO A 64 -2.95 2.13 -1.98
N ILE A 65 -1.85 1.86 -2.68
CA ILE A 65 -0.70 2.76 -2.81
C ILE A 65 -0.44 3.01 -4.29
N VAL A 66 -0.06 4.22 -4.64
CA VAL A 66 0.48 4.59 -5.96
C VAL A 66 1.94 5.04 -5.79
N ILE A 67 2.81 4.52 -6.62
CA ILE A 67 4.23 4.87 -6.66
C ILE A 67 4.51 5.49 -8.00
N ILE A 68 5.00 6.72 -8.01
CA ILE A 68 5.13 7.53 -9.23
C ILE A 68 6.52 8.18 -9.32
N ARG A 69 7.06 8.24 -10.54
CA ARG A 69 8.29 8.97 -10.85
C ARG A 69 7.99 10.47 -10.98
N GLY A 70 8.69 11.27 -10.21
CA GLY A 70 8.65 12.74 -10.31
C GLY A 70 9.40 13.29 -11.51
N ASP A 71 9.29 14.60 -11.73
CA ASP A 71 9.85 15.26 -12.91
C ASP A 71 11.38 15.33 -12.92
N GLU A 72 12.02 15.32 -11.77
CA GLU A 72 13.47 15.36 -11.61
C GLU A 72 14.07 14.00 -11.22
N GLY A 73 13.30 12.91 -11.40
CA GLY A 73 13.75 11.55 -11.17
C GLY A 73 13.52 11.01 -9.75
N GLU A 74 12.98 11.80 -8.85
CA GLU A 74 12.56 11.37 -7.52
C GLU A 74 11.40 10.37 -7.58
N ILE A 75 11.22 9.57 -6.56
CA ILE A 75 10.13 8.61 -6.45
C ILE A 75 9.26 8.99 -5.26
N TYR A 76 7.96 9.10 -5.52
CA TYR A 76 6.95 9.34 -4.50
C TYR A 76 6.05 8.12 -4.35
N ALA A 77 5.66 7.83 -3.11
CA ALA A 77 4.63 6.85 -2.79
C ALA A 77 3.52 7.54 -2.00
N HIS A 78 2.30 7.40 -2.46
CA HIS A 78 1.13 7.99 -1.84
C HIS A 78 0.07 6.94 -1.57
N HIS A 79 -0.78 7.20 -0.58
CA HIS A 79 -2.06 6.52 -0.53
C HIS A 79 -2.83 6.81 -1.82
N ASN A 80 -3.20 5.79 -2.55
CA ASN A 80 -3.96 5.90 -3.80
C ASN A 80 -5.44 6.18 -3.51
N THR A 81 -5.68 7.26 -2.76
CA THR A 81 -6.98 7.61 -2.20
C THR A 81 -7.16 9.12 -2.23
N CYS A 82 -8.23 9.58 -2.87
CA CYS A 82 -8.55 10.99 -2.94
C CYS A 82 -8.96 11.54 -1.57
N ARG A 83 -8.35 12.65 -1.17
CA ARG A 83 -8.64 13.34 0.10
C ARG A 83 -10.06 13.89 0.18
N HIS A 84 -10.75 14.03 -0.96
CA HIS A 84 -12.11 14.55 -1.01
C HIS A 84 -13.13 13.54 -0.46
N ARG A 85 -13.27 12.35 -1.11
CA ARG A 85 -14.28 11.34 -0.79
C ARG A 85 -13.74 9.91 -0.74
N GLY A 86 -12.44 9.73 -0.68
CA GLY A 86 -11.82 8.41 -0.52
C GLY A 86 -11.82 7.51 -1.76
N SER A 87 -12.13 8.06 -2.93
CA SER A 87 -12.07 7.30 -4.19
C SER A 87 -10.64 6.95 -4.55
N VAL A 88 -10.43 5.76 -5.11
CA VAL A 88 -9.15 5.36 -5.70
C VAL A 88 -8.84 6.28 -6.89
N ILE A 89 -7.61 6.80 -6.97
CA ILE A 89 -7.20 7.74 -8.00
C ILE A 89 -6.70 7.00 -9.24
N CYS A 90 -5.67 6.17 -9.11
CA CYS A 90 -5.14 5.35 -10.20
C CYS A 90 -5.75 3.95 -10.13
N THR A 91 -6.57 3.60 -11.11
CA THR A 91 -7.31 2.33 -11.15
C THR A 91 -6.58 1.25 -11.95
N GLU A 92 -5.58 1.64 -12.76
CA GLU A 92 -4.75 0.71 -13.54
C GLU A 92 -3.56 0.21 -12.72
N GLU A 93 -3.01 -0.94 -13.09
CA GLU A 93 -1.82 -1.49 -12.44
C GLU A 93 -0.58 -0.63 -12.65
N SER A 94 -0.48 0.00 -13.82
CA SER A 94 0.62 0.89 -14.20
C SER A 94 0.17 1.86 -15.30
N GLY A 95 0.92 2.94 -15.46
CA GLY A 95 0.66 3.92 -16.52
C GLY A 95 1.63 5.07 -16.46
N ASN A 96 1.32 6.12 -17.22
CA ASN A 96 2.04 7.40 -17.19
C ASN A 96 1.02 8.54 -17.14
N GLU A 97 1.12 9.36 -16.11
CA GLU A 97 0.23 10.50 -15.91
C GLU A 97 1.02 11.74 -15.51
N PRO A 98 0.72 12.90 -16.13
CA PRO A 98 1.37 14.16 -15.75
C PRO A 98 0.93 14.66 -14.37
N ASN A 99 -0.28 14.31 -13.96
CA ASN A 99 -0.86 14.59 -12.65
C ASN A 99 -1.75 13.40 -12.22
N LEU A 100 -1.97 13.28 -10.93
CA LEU A 100 -2.90 12.30 -10.37
C LEU A 100 -4.29 12.93 -10.32
N VAL A 101 -5.20 12.48 -11.18
CA VAL A 101 -6.56 13.01 -11.29
C VAL A 101 -7.56 12.01 -10.73
N CYS A 102 -8.31 12.45 -9.73
CA CYS A 102 -9.37 11.61 -9.16
C CYS A 102 -10.54 11.46 -10.16
N PRO A 103 -10.93 10.25 -10.53
CA PRO A 103 -11.99 10.05 -11.52
C PRO A 103 -13.40 10.42 -11.01
N TYR A 104 -13.56 10.60 -9.69
CA TYR A 104 -14.88 10.86 -9.11
C TYR A 104 -15.33 12.32 -9.29
N HIS A 105 -14.50 13.29 -8.83
CA HIS A 105 -14.83 14.73 -8.97
C HIS A 105 -13.68 15.55 -9.59
N ASN A 106 -12.71 14.89 -10.24
CA ASN A 106 -11.60 15.51 -10.96
C ASN A 106 -10.66 16.38 -10.10
N TRP A 107 -10.53 16.11 -8.83
CA TRP A 107 -9.48 16.73 -8.04
C TRP A 107 -8.12 16.34 -8.62
N VAL A 108 -7.23 17.32 -8.75
CA VAL A 108 -5.91 17.15 -9.37
C VAL A 108 -4.82 17.31 -8.34
N PHE A 109 -3.97 16.29 -8.24
CA PHE A 109 -2.79 16.29 -7.38
C PHE A 109 -1.52 16.25 -8.24
N ALA A 110 -0.51 17.00 -7.84
CA ALA A 110 0.82 16.89 -8.42
C ALA A 110 1.46 15.53 -8.06
N LYS A 111 2.54 15.16 -8.77
CA LYS A 111 3.28 13.91 -8.51
C LYS A 111 3.80 13.81 -7.07
N ASN A 112 4.15 14.93 -6.45
CA ASN A 112 4.55 15.00 -5.05
C ASN A 112 3.38 14.94 -4.03
N GLY A 113 2.16 14.78 -4.50
CA GLY A 113 0.95 14.69 -3.68
C GLY A 113 0.27 16.04 -3.36
N ALA A 114 0.83 17.16 -3.74
CA ALA A 114 0.22 18.47 -3.49
C ALA A 114 -1.08 18.65 -4.29
N LEU A 115 -2.14 19.15 -3.67
CA LEU A 115 -3.38 19.50 -4.35
C LEU A 115 -3.14 20.70 -5.28
N LYS A 116 -3.44 20.53 -6.57
CA LYS A 116 -3.32 21.57 -7.59
C LYS A 116 -4.64 22.23 -7.93
N ASN A 117 -5.70 21.45 -7.96
CA ASN A 117 -7.04 21.93 -8.30
C ASN A 117 -8.11 21.05 -7.64
N ALA A 118 -9.20 21.65 -7.19
CA ALA A 118 -10.33 21.00 -6.51
C ALA A 118 -11.67 21.48 -7.11
#